data_10de048511e9598d6c2094fe9d117db6
#
_entry.id   10de048511e9598d6c2094fe9d117db6
#
_cell.length_a   1.000
_cell.length_b   1.000
_cell.length_c   1.000
_cell.angle_alpha   90.00
_cell.angle_beta   90.00
_cell.angle_gamma   90.00
#
_symmetry.space_group_name_H-M   'P 1'
#
loop_
_entity.id
_entity.type
_entity.pdbx_description
1 polymer ?
#
loop_
_entity_poly.entity_id
_entity_poly.type
_entity_poly.pdbx_seq_one_letter_code
_entity_poly.pdbx_strand_id
1 'polypeptide(L)'
;MKKSILIVAVLTAFIFTSCKENAADKVSEEKVAEAANRDANAGKFPVITFNEKEFDFGTIDQGTNVEHVFKFKNTGDSPLVIVDAKSSCGCTVPSYPKTPVAPGEEAEMLVKFNGTGKNQISKTVTITANTETGKETIKIKAFVNPKEGATQAGKTLKTS
;
A
#
# COMPACT_ATOMS: atom_id res chain seq x y z
N MET A 1 1.26 62.82 -62.54
CA MET A 1 2.11 61.94 -61.74
C MET A 1 1.75 62.07 -60.23
N LYS A 2 0.49 61.93 -59.85
CA LYS A 2 0.06 62.09 -58.44
C LYS A 2 -1.06 61.10 -58.05
N LYS A 3 -1.25 60.00 -58.73
CA LYS A 3 -2.33 59.04 -58.50
C LYS A 3 -1.91 57.61 -58.13
N SER A 4 -0.59 57.34 -57.96
CA SER A 4 -0.09 55.99 -57.70
C SER A 4 0.33 55.72 -56.27
N ILE A 5 0.18 56.64 -55.33
CA ILE A 5 0.69 56.51 -53.95
C ILE A 5 -0.43 56.11 -52.96
N LEU A 6 -1.71 56.13 -53.38
CA LEU A 6 -2.84 55.86 -52.47
C LEU A 6 -3.31 54.42 -52.39
N ILE A 7 -2.69 53.47 -53.13
CA ILE A 7 -3.14 52.07 -53.16
C ILE A 7 -2.25 51.14 -52.30
N VAL A 8 -1.12 51.61 -51.80
CA VAL A 8 -0.18 50.78 -51.02
C VAL A 8 -0.44 50.83 -49.51
N ALA A 9 -1.28 51.74 -49.04
CA ALA A 9 -1.54 51.94 -47.60
C ALA A 9 -2.72 51.13 -47.00
N VAL A 10 -3.38 50.26 -47.78
CA VAL A 10 -4.59 49.54 -47.33
C VAL A 10 -4.32 48.05 -47.06
N LEU A 11 -3.14 47.53 -47.30
CA LEU A 11 -2.89 46.10 -47.26
C LEU A 11 -2.07 45.63 -46.04
N THR A 12 -1.91 46.37 -44.98
CA THR A 12 -1.11 46.01 -43.79
C THR A 12 -1.90 46.05 -42.49
N ALA A 13 -3.23 45.92 -42.52
CA ALA A 13 -4.02 45.74 -41.33
C ALA A 13 -4.54 44.28 -41.23
N PHE A 14 -3.67 43.28 -41.36
CA PHE A 14 -4.00 41.94 -40.88
C PHE A 14 -3.71 41.90 -39.40
N ILE A 15 -4.77 42.09 -38.70
CA ILE A 15 -5.02 42.03 -37.28
C ILE A 15 -4.59 40.65 -36.78
N PHE A 16 -3.53 40.58 -35.98
CA PHE A 16 -3.29 39.50 -35.06
C PHE A 16 -4.42 39.46 -34.03
N THR A 17 -5.52 38.81 -34.34
CA THR A 17 -6.43 38.29 -33.30
C THR A 17 -5.72 37.13 -32.64
N SER A 18 -4.82 37.47 -31.71
CA SER A 18 -4.33 36.54 -30.70
C SER A 18 -5.57 36.08 -29.91
N CYS A 19 -6.03 34.85 -30.17
CA CYS A 19 -6.91 34.15 -29.27
C CYS A 19 -6.23 34.04 -27.92
N LYS A 20 -6.52 34.95 -27.03
CA LYS A 20 -6.26 34.81 -25.62
C LYS A 20 -7.28 33.82 -25.09
N GLU A 21 -7.06 32.52 -25.39
CA GLU A 21 -7.77 31.48 -24.65
C GLU A 21 -7.40 31.67 -23.19
N ASN A 22 -8.40 32.07 -22.41
CA ASN A 22 -8.29 32.17 -20.98
C ASN A 22 -8.01 30.76 -20.43
N ALA A 23 -6.75 30.47 -20.11
CA ALA A 23 -6.33 29.24 -19.44
C ALA A 23 -7.02 29.04 -18.07
N ALA A 24 -7.68 30.10 -17.57
CA ALA A 24 -8.43 30.07 -16.32
C ALA A 24 -9.76 29.30 -16.40
N ASP A 25 -10.32 29.11 -17.61
CA ASP A 25 -11.65 28.52 -17.76
C ASP A 25 -11.65 26.99 -17.92
N LYS A 26 -10.47 26.36 -17.88
CA LYS A 26 -10.29 24.89 -18.00
C LYS A 26 -9.96 24.19 -16.69
N VAL A 27 -9.86 24.90 -15.59
CA VAL A 27 -9.65 24.28 -14.28
C VAL A 27 -11.03 24.02 -13.68
N SER A 28 -11.50 22.77 -13.77
CA SER A 28 -12.76 22.38 -13.14
C SER A 28 -12.68 22.66 -11.64
N GLU A 29 -13.77 23.13 -11.02
CA GLU A 29 -13.86 23.38 -9.58
C GLU A 29 -13.44 22.15 -8.76
N GLU A 30 -13.67 20.96 -9.30
CA GLU A 30 -13.24 19.68 -8.74
C GLU A 30 -11.70 19.59 -8.63
N LYS A 31 -10.96 20.02 -9.65
CA LYS A 31 -9.47 20.02 -9.61
C LYS A 31 -8.92 21.08 -8.66
N VAL A 32 -9.60 22.22 -8.53
CA VAL A 32 -9.23 23.26 -7.56
C VAL A 32 -9.48 22.77 -6.14
N ALA A 33 -10.61 22.10 -5.90
CA ALA A 33 -10.93 21.51 -4.60
C ALA A 33 -9.96 20.37 -4.26
N GLU A 34 -9.59 19.54 -5.24
CA GLU A 34 -8.59 18.48 -5.06
C GLU A 34 -7.19 19.04 -4.75
N ALA A 35 -6.78 20.11 -5.43
CA ALA A 35 -5.51 20.80 -5.16
C ALA A 35 -5.52 21.44 -3.77
N ALA A 36 -6.59 22.12 -3.39
CA ALA A 36 -6.74 22.72 -2.06
C ALA A 36 -6.72 21.66 -0.94
N ASN A 37 -7.35 20.50 -1.16
CA ASN A 37 -7.31 19.39 -0.23
C ASN A 37 -5.90 18.77 -0.12
N ARG A 38 -5.16 18.74 -1.23
CA ARG A 38 -3.77 18.27 -1.25
C ARG A 38 -2.85 19.21 -0.46
N ASP A 39 -3.00 20.51 -0.66
CA ASP A 39 -2.22 21.53 0.03
C ASP A 39 -2.57 21.62 1.52
N ALA A 40 -3.84 21.46 1.89
CA ALA A 40 -4.31 21.42 3.27
C ALA A 40 -3.77 20.20 4.04
N ASN A 41 -3.42 19.12 3.33
CA ASN A 41 -2.85 17.90 3.89
C ASN A 41 -1.32 17.81 3.69
N ALA A 42 -0.69 18.81 3.12
CA ALA A 42 0.76 18.86 2.95
C ALA A 42 1.45 18.76 4.33
N GLY A 43 2.24 17.71 4.53
CA GLY A 43 2.94 17.46 5.78
C GLY A 43 2.11 16.73 6.85
N LYS A 44 0.86 16.33 6.55
CA LYS A 44 0.05 15.48 7.43
C LYS A 44 0.09 14.06 6.88
N PHE A 45 0.61 13.15 7.67
CA PHE A 45 0.68 11.73 7.31
C PHE A 45 -0.23 10.89 8.20
N PRO A 46 -0.80 9.81 7.68
CA PRO A 46 -1.41 8.79 8.52
C PRO A 46 -0.33 8.04 9.28
N VAL A 47 -0.67 7.56 10.46
CA VAL A 47 0.22 6.75 11.31
C VAL A 47 -0.51 5.47 11.69
N ILE A 48 0.10 4.33 11.39
CA ILE A 48 -0.43 3.04 11.82
C ILE A 48 0.13 2.72 13.22
N THR A 49 -0.73 2.65 14.20
CA THR A 49 -0.39 2.20 15.55
C THR A 49 -1.05 0.85 15.80
N PHE A 50 -0.25 -0.22 15.83
CA PHE A 50 -0.72 -1.55 16.18
C PHE A 50 -0.79 -1.72 17.70
N ASN A 51 -1.81 -2.44 18.18
CA ASN A 51 -1.89 -2.84 19.58
C ASN A 51 -0.75 -3.81 19.94
N GLU A 52 -0.38 -4.65 18.97
CA GLU A 52 0.78 -5.55 19.02
C GLU A 52 1.38 -5.69 17.62
N LYS A 53 2.70 -5.75 17.52
CA LYS A 53 3.41 -5.95 16.24
C LYS A 53 3.93 -7.38 16.07
N GLU A 54 3.74 -8.22 17.07
CA GLU A 54 4.20 -9.61 17.06
C GLU A 54 3.20 -10.50 17.79
N PHE A 55 2.93 -11.67 17.22
CA PHE A 55 2.08 -12.68 17.84
C PHE A 55 2.72 -14.05 17.74
N ASP A 56 2.70 -14.83 18.83
CA ASP A 56 3.22 -16.19 18.90
C ASP A 56 2.07 -17.19 19.04
N PHE A 57 1.93 -18.06 18.05
CA PHE A 57 0.94 -19.15 18.07
C PHE A 57 1.30 -20.28 19.03
N GLY A 58 2.49 -20.22 19.62
CA GLY A 58 3.01 -21.33 20.42
C GLY A 58 3.36 -22.55 19.59
N THR A 59 3.12 -23.73 20.14
CA THR A 59 3.39 -25.00 19.46
C THR A 59 2.21 -25.44 18.62
N ILE A 60 2.43 -25.68 17.33
CA ILE A 60 1.43 -26.20 16.38
C ILE A 60 2.00 -27.38 15.60
N ASP A 61 1.15 -28.25 15.09
CA ASP A 61 1.58 -29.35 14.23
C ASP A 61 1.77 -28.88 12.80
N GLN A 62 2.72 -29.46 12.10
CA GLN A 62 3.00 -29.12 10.71
C GLN A 62 1.77 -29.27 9.80
N GLY A 63 1.44 -28.21 9.09
CA GLY A 63 0.29 -28.12 8.20
C GLY A 63 -1.01 -27.72 8.90
N THR A 64 -0.96 -27.35 10.19
CA THR A 64 -2.12 -26.77 10.90
C THR A 64 -2.31 -25.32 10.46
N ASN A 65 -3.52 -25.00 9.98
CA ASN A 65 -3.88 -23.63 9.68
C ASN A 65 -4.20 -22.87 10.98
N VAL A 66 -3.52 -21.76 11.19
CA VAL A 66 -3.77 -20.85 12.31
C VAL A 66 -3.94 -19.43 11.78
N GLU A 67 -4.67 -18.61 12.53
CA GLU A 67 -4.92 -17.22 12.15
C GLU A 67 -4.91 -16.30 13.37
N HIS A 68 -4.52 -15.06 13.16
CA HIS A 68 -4.53 -14.01 14.17
C HIS A 68 -4.95 -12.67 13.58
N VAL A 69 -5.70 -11.89 14.36
CA VAL A 69 -6.18 -10.56 14.00
C VAL A 69 -5.33 -9.51 14.69
N PHE A 70 -4.52 -8.80 13.92
CA PHE A 70 -3.80 -7.63 14.40
C PHE A 70 -4.71 -6.41 14.33
N LYS A 71 -5.02 -5.83 15.48
CA LYS A 71 -5.79 -4.58 15.57
C LYS A 71 -4.83 -3.39 15.50
N PHE A 72 -5.24 -2.38 14.76
CA PHE A 72 -4.48 -1.14 14.63
C PHE A 72 -5.41 0.06 14.58
N LYS A 73 -4.86 1.24 14.87
CA LYS A 73 -5.54 2.52 14.80
C LYS A 73 -4.77 3.46 13.89
N ASN A 74 -5.47 4.26 13.10
CA ASN A 74 -4.87 5.39 12.46
C ASN A 74 -4.75 6.54 13.47
N THR A 75 -3.56 6.75 14.01
CA THR A 75 -3.27 7.82 14.97
C THR A 75 -2.72 9.09 14.32
N GLY A 76 -2.65 9.11 13.00
CA GLY A 76 -2.24 10.28 12.22
C GLY A 76 -3.40 11.21 11.87
N ASP A 77 -3.10 12.27 11.14
CA ASP A 77 -4.03 13.35 10.81
C ASP A 77 -4.68 13.22 9.42
N SER A 78 -4.29 12.20 8.65
CA SER A 78 -4.79 11.95 7.29
C SER A 78 -5.36 10.54 7.15
N PRO A 79 -6.27 10.29 6.20
CA PRO A 79 -6.78 8.95 5.93
C PRO A 79 -5.66 7.98 5.55
N LEU A 80 -5.64 6.83 6.23
CA LEU A 80 -4.69 5.77 6.00
C LEU A 80 -5.18 4.85 4.87
N VAL A 81 -4.35 4.67 3.87
CA VAL A 81 -4.59 3.75 2.76
C VAL A 81 -3.52 2.67 2.76
N ILE A 82 -3.92 1.42 2.99
CA ILE A 82 -3.04 0.27 2.83
C ILE A 82 -3.11 -0.19 1.37
N VAL A 83 -1.99 -0.05 0.67
CA VAL A 83 -1.87 -0.39 -0.76
C VAL A 83 -1.64 -1.89 -0.93
N ASP A 84 -0.80 -2.47 -0.05
CA ASP A 84 -0.38 -3.86 -0.15
C ASP A 84 0.06 -4.39 1.21
N ALA A 85 -0.08 -5.70 1.39
CA ALA A 85 0.50 -6.42 2.53
C ALA A 85 1.00 -7.78 2.05
N LYS A 86 2.29 -8.02 2.23
CA LYS A 86 2.96 -9.23 1.76
C LYS A 86 3.76 -9.89 2.86
N SER A 87 3.68 -11.21 2.93
CA SER A 87 4.58 -12.00 3.76
C SER A 87 5.86 -12.37 2.99
N SER A 88 6.91 -12.65 3.74
CA SER A 88 8.19 -13.15 3.23
C SER A 88 8.07 -14.53 2.54
N CYS A 89 6.95 -15.23 2.68
CA CYS A 89 6.64 -16.49 2.00
C CYS A 89 5.14 -16.56 1.64
N GLY A 90 4.78 -17.38 0.66
CA GLY A 90 3.39 -17.66 0.30
C GLY A 90 2.61 -18.48 1.33
N CYS A 91 3.27 -18.91 2.42
CA CYS A 91 2.66 -19.69 3.51
C CYS A 91 1.89 -18.81 4.53
N THR A 92 2.00 -17.50 4.43
CA THR A 92 1.31 -16.53 5.28
C THR A 92 0.57 -15.55 4.38
N VAL A 93 -0.73 -15.43 4.58
CA VAL A 93 -1.62 -14.59 3.76
C VAL A 93 -2.25 -13.52 4.64
N PRO A 94 -1.87 -12.25 4.47
CA PRO A 94 -2.52 -11.12 5.13
C PRO A 94 -3.78 -10.70 4.39
N SER A 95 -4.81 -10.30 5.15
CA SER A 95 -6.01 -9.63 4.65
C SER A 95 -6.20 -8.33 5.42
N TYR A 96 -6.49 -7.24 4.74
CA TYR A 96 -6.51 -5.89 5.29
C TYR A 96 -7.65 -5.07 4.67
N PRO A 97 -8.08 -3.94 5.32
CA PRO A 97 -9.10 -3.05 4.79
C PRO A 97 -8.72 -2.50 3.42
N LYS A 98 -9.66 -2.51 2.49
CA LYS A 98 -9.51 -1.95 1.14
C LYS A 98 -10.00 -0.51 1.05
N THR A 99 -10.76 -0.06 2.05
CA THR A 99 -11.22 1.32 2.20
C THR A 99 -10.23 2.11 3.05
N PRO A 100 -10.10 3.43 2.83
CA PRO A 100 -9.31 4.28 3.71
C PRO A 100 -9.80 4.23 5.15
N VAL A 101 -8.88 4.17 6.12
CA VAL A 101 -9.17 4.23 7.56
C VAL A 101 -9.01 5.68 8.01
N ALA A 102 -10.08 6.28 8.52
CA ALA A 102 -10.09 7.68 8.92
C ALA A 102 -9.16 7.97 10.12
N PRO A 103 -8.71 9.22 10.31
CA PRO A 103 -8.01 9.62 11.54
C PRO A 103 -8.79 9.22 12.80
N GLY A 104 -8.12 8.55 13.73
CA GLY A 104 -8.72 8.05 14.97
C GLY A 104 -9.53 6.76 14.84
N GLU A 105 -9.75 6.24 13.64
CA GLU A 105 -10.47 5.00 13.39
C GLU A 105 -9.60 3.78 13.68
N GLU A 106 -10.23 2.70 14.17
CA GLU A 106 -9.63 1.39 14.39
C GLU A 106 -9.97 0.44 13.24
N ALA A 107 -9.03 -0.41 12.89
CA ALA A 107 -9.20 -1.41 11.85
C ALA A 107 -8.42 -2.68 12.19
N GLU A 108 -8.62 -3.71 11.38
CA GLU A 108 -8.09 -5.06 11.63
C GLU A 108 -7.34 -5.59 10.41
N MET A 109 -6.26 -6.32 10.68
CA MET A 109 -5.54 -7.09 9.69
C MET A 109 -5.52 -8.56 10.10
N LEU A 110 -6.17 -9.41 9.34
CA LEU A 110 -6.17 -10.86 9.55
C LEU A 110 -4.92 -11.46 8.88
N VAL A 111 -4.14 -12.21 9.63
CA VAL A 111 -2.97 -12.96 9.14
C VAL A 111 -3.21 -14.45 9.30
N LYS A 112 -3.22 -15.18 8.19
CA LYS A 112 -3.38 -16.65 8.16
C LYS A 112 -2.03 -17.30 7.86
N PHE A 113 -1.70 -18.33 8.62
CA PHE A 113 -0.49 -19.14 8.42
C PHE A 113 -0.86 -20.61 8.30
N ASN A 114 -0.31 -21.29 7.29
CA ASN A 114 -0.66 -22.69 6.97
C ASN A 114 0.19 -23.73 7.69
N GLY A 115 0.93 -23.35 8.72
CA GLY A 115 1.75 -24.26 9.51
C GLY A 115 2.92 -24.90 8.78
N THR A 116 3.39 -24.30 7.68
CA THR A 116 4.54 -24.81 6.93
C THR A 116 5.85 -24.46 7.64
N GLY A 117 6.74 -25.43 7.71
CA GLY A 117 8.07 -25.28 8.34
C GLY A 117 8.33 -26.38 9.34
N LYS A 118 9.38 -26.23 10.13
CA LYS A 118 9.81 -27.13 11.21
C LYS A 118 10.47 -26.31 12.31
N ASN A 119 10.29 -26.76 13.55
CA ASN A 119 10.87 -26.10 14.73
C ASN A 119 10.42 -24.63 14.85
N GLN A 120 11.25 -23.77 15.38
CA GLN A 120 10.92 -22.37 15.55
C GLN A 120 10.87 -21.65 14.20
N ILE A 121 9.75 -21.02 13.91
CA ILE A 121 9.56 -20.19 12.72
C ILE A 121 9.22 -18.76 13.13
N SER A 122 9.62 -17.84 12.29
CA SER A 122 9.21 -16.45 12.34
C SER A 122 8.90 -15.97 10.92
N LYS A 123 7.76 -15.32 10.74
CA LYS A 123 7.32 -14.77 9.45
C LYS A 123 7.01 -13.30 9.62
N THR A 124 7.54 -12.50 8.71
CA THR A 124 7.29 -11.05 8.67
C THR A 124 6.28 -10.75 7.59
N VAL A 125 5.29 -9.93 7.92
CA VAL A 125 4.38 -9.30 6.96
C VAL A 125 4.80 -7.86 6.80
N THR A 126 5.12 -7.47 5.58
CA THR A 126 5.42 -6.08 5.20
C THR A 126 4.15 -5.44 4.65
N ILE A 127 3.78 -4.32 5.22
CA ILE A 127 2.61 -3.52 4.88
C ILE A 127 3.09 -2.27 4.15
N THR A 128 2.57 -2.03 2.96
CA THR A 128 2.83 -0.81 2.19
C THR A 128 1.63 0.10 2.32
N ALA A 129 1.83 1.31 2.80
CA ALA A 129 0.77 2.29 3.05
C ALA A 129 1.27 3.70 2.75
N ASN A 130 0.35 4.67 2.72
CA ASN A 130 0.65 6.09 2.52
C ASN A 130 1.20 6.80 3.78
N THR A 131 1.78 6.07 4.71
CA THR A 131 2.51 6.63 5.86
C THR A 131 3.78 7.34 5.42
N GLU A 132 4.36 8.16 6.29
CA GLU A 132 5.62 8.87 6.00
C GLU A 132 6.76 7.90 5.60
N THR A 133 6.87 6.77 6.29
CA THR A 133 7.87 5.72 5.98
C THR A 133 7.50 4.88 4.77
N GLY A 134 6.23 4.88 4.37
CA GLY A 134 5.69 4.06 3.29
C GLY A 134 5.59 2.56 3.59
N LYS A 135 6.20 2.09 4.68
CA LYS A 135 6.24 0.66 5.06
C LYS A 135 6.18 0.46 6.55
N GLU A 136 5.38 -0.52 6.97
CA GLU A 136 5.31 -1.04 8.32
C GLU A 136 5.46 -2.56 8.33
N THR A 137 5.78 -3.14 9.48
CA THR A 137 5.95 -4.58 9.61
C THR A 137 5.31 -5.13 10.87
N ILE A 138 4.71 -6.33 10.72
CA ILE A 138 4.27 -7.17 11.83
C ILE A 138 4.89 -8.56 11.69
N LYS A 139 4.91 -9.33 12.78
CA LYS A 139 5.51 -10.67 12.80
C LYS A 139 4.57 -11.68 13.42
N ILE A 140 4.64 -12.90 12.92
CA ILE A 140 4.09 -14.07 13.59
C ILE A 140 5.21 -15.06 13.90
N LYS A 141 5.07 -15.77 15.02
CA LYS A 141 5.96 -16.84 15.46
C LYS A 141 5.17 -18.10 15.72
N ALA A 142 5.79 -19.24 15.60
CA ALA A 142 5.29 -20.51 16.04
C ALA A 142 6.46 -21.51 16.21
N PHE A 143 6.24 -22.52 17.06
CA PHE A 143 7.04 -23.74 17.05
C PHE A 143 6.26 -24.82 16.31
N VAL A 144 6.78 -25.27 15.15
CA VAL A 144 6.11 -26.23 14.28
C VAL A 144 6.66 -27.62 14.53
N ASN A 145 5.84 -28.51 15.13
CA ASN A 145 6.17 -29.92 15.27
C ASN A 145 6.16 -30.59 13.89
N PRO A 146 7.25 -31.26 13.47
CA PRO A 146 7.23 -32.03 12.25
C PRO A 146 6.23 -33.19 12.37
N LYS A 147 5.47 -33.48 11.30
CA LYS A 147 4.65 -34.70 11.26
C LYS A 147 5.55 -35.93 11.43
N GLU A 148 5.25 -36.73 12.43
CA GLU A 148 5.85 -38.07 12.56
C GLU A 148 5.44 -38.90 11.34
N GLY A 149 6.40 -39.30 10.50
CA GLY A 149 6.11 -40.12 9.31
C GLY A 149 7.02 -39.86 8.11
N ALA A 150 7.90 -38.86 8.14
CA ALA A 150 8.93 -38.68 7.12
C ALA A 150 10.28 -39.27 7.55
N THR A 151 10.26 -40.30 8.37
CA THR A 151 11.48 -41.02 8.74
C THR A 151 11.79 -42.03 7.63
N GLN A 152 12.76 -41.64 6.78
CA GLN A 152 13.72 -42.51 6.07
C GLN A 152 13.24 -43.95 5.75
N ALA A 153 12.43 -44.12 4.73
CA ALA A 153 12.48 -45.35 3.95
C ALA A 153 13.76 -45.29 3.08
N GLY A 154 14.79 -46.04 3.41
CA GLY A 154 15.86 -46.31 2.48
C GLY A 154 17.29 -46.08 2.94
N LYS A 155 17.80 -46.81 3.90
CA LYS A 155 19.18 -47.26 3.84
C LYS A 155 19.30 -48.68 4.39
N THR A 156 18.86 -49.66 3.59
CA THR A 156 19.27 -51.05 3.74
C THR A 156 20.76 -51.12 3.39
N LEU A 157 21.60 -51.20 4.39
CA LEU A 157 22.98 -51.62 4.22
C LEU A 157 22.96 -53.12 3.85
N LYS A 158 23.24 -53.42 2.58
CA LYS A 158 23.70 -54.77 2.19
C LYS A 158 25.10 -54.96 2.71
N THR A 159 25.29 -55.78 3.72
CA THR A 159 26.55 -56.45 4.08
C THR A 159 26.63 -57.74 3.30
N SER A 160 27.65 -57.85 2.45
CA SER A 160 28.23 -59.12 1.95
C SER A 160 29.49 -59.39 2.69
#